data_0a1db81465cbf70652e40edbf46f5ded
#
_entry.id   0a1db81465cbf70652e40edbf46f5ded
#
_cell.length_a   1.000
_cell.length_b   1.000
_cell.length_c   1.000
_cell.angle_alpha   90.00
_cell.angle_beta   90.00
_cell.angle_gamma   90.00
#
_symmetry.space_group_name_H-M   'P 1'
#
loop_
_entity.id
_entity.type
_entity.pdbx_description
1 polymer ?
#
loop_
_entity_poly.entity_id
_entity_poly.type
_entity_poly.pdbx_seq_one_letter_code
_entity_poly.pdbx_strand_id
1 'polypeptide(L)'
;MTSNAGEGRGLARSLVLVLGIAVLLGLAGALVGMRAFAAQAPPEELSNDELLSRVARATGDPPAFSASITVEQSVLPAQLLEASGQEGGPPALSGPLSARVWYGGPTQLRAELQGENGDRIFVRNGSRVWIYDGAENTVRTGEGVPEQETPDEEPVTPTGVNRLLDELAPTSELSQQEPVEVAGRQAYVLVLSPRDEGATLVDRAQMLVDSETYLPLRFAVYADERPDPVFSYQVSSLDVGPVPADLFDFQTPPGAEVLPLEQGAEPREQERPEGAEPTQVETVAEAQRLVDFRIRELPDPPGDRELTGVYLKNGDGVVLTYGSGWGTVVFAQGQGDGDAAMPPEAGDAEANGLQQLPTVDLGGGVEAQEISTPIGSGLSWSADGVGYVLAGSVPASELEQAARGLR
;
A
#
# COMPACT_ATOMS: atom_id res chain seq x y z
N MET A 1 35.95 7.68 11.57
CA MET A 1 35.09 6.50 11.37
C MET A 1 33.77 6.83 12.06
N THR A 2 32.88 7.44 11.35
CA THR A 2 31.54 7.79 11.84
C THR A 2 30.55 7.08 10.94
N SER A 3 29.82 6.15 11.54
CA SER A 3 28.84 5.28 10.92
C SER A 3 27.68 6.10 10.35
N ASN A 4 27.39 5.92 9.07
CA ASN A 4 26.24 6.48 8.38
C ASN A 4 25.06 5.52 8.53
N ALA A 5 24.37 5.59 9.65
CA ALA A 5 23.18 4.78 9.94
C ALA A 5 21.90 5.62 9.75
N GLY A 6 21.69 6.19 8.56
CA GLY A 6 20.63 7.18 8.35
C GLY A 6 19.66 6.96 7.19
N GLU A 7 19.94 6.08 6.24
CA GLU A 7 19.24 6.07 4.95
C GLU A 7 18.14 5.00 4.79
N GLY A 8 18.15 3.91 5.56
CA GLY A 8 17.09 2.87 5.51
C GLY A 8 15.72 3.26 6.11
N ARG A 9 15.58 4.49 6.59
CA ARG A 9 14.37 4.96 7.32
C ARG A 9 13.25 5.51 6.43
N GLY A 10 13.47 5.68 5.15
CA GLY A 10 12.51 6.31 4.24
C GLY A 10 11.31 5.42 3.88
N LEU A 11 11.57 4.18 3.53
CA LEU A 11 10.59 3.26 2.92
C LEU A 11 9.58 2.63 3.82
N ALA A 12 10.08 2.13 4.95
CA ALA A 12 9.18 1.65 5.99
C ALA A 12 8.23 2.78 6.40
N ARG A 13 8.69 4.05 6.31
CA ARG A 13 7.85 5.23 6.56
C ARG A 13 6.83 5.48 5.46
N SER A 14 7.17 5.31 4.18
CA SER A 14 6.22 5.53 3.07
C SER A 14 5.17 4.42 2.99
N LEU A 15 5.54 3.15 3.16
CA LEU A 15 4.58 2.04 3.17
C LEU A 15 3.65 2.11 4.40
N VAL A 16 4.17 2.56 5.55
CA VAL A 16 3.38 2.80 6.77
C VAL A 16 2.49 4.01 6.62
N LEU A 17 2.98 5.06 6.00
CA LEU A 17 2.18 6.24 5.72
C LEU A 17 1.06 5.90 4.72
N VAL A 18 1.37 5.14 3.68
CA VAL A 18 0.38 4.69 2.67
C VAL A 18 -0.62 3.70 3.26
N LEU A 19 -0.22 2.69 4.04
CA LEU A 19 -1.15 1.84 4.78
C LEU A 19 -1.87 2.60 5.90
N GLY A 20 -1.16 3.45 6.64
CA GLY A 20 -1.74 4.29 7.67
C GLY A 20 -2.70 5.35 7.10
N ILE A 21 -2.38 5.94 5.94
CA ILE A 21 -3.24 6.92 5.26
C ILE A 21 -4.39 6.22 4.52
N ALA A 22 -4.21 5.04 3.93
CA ALA A 22 -5.32 4.24 3.39
C ALA A 22 -6.29 3.80 4.51
N VAL A 23 -5.77 3.46 5.69
CA VAL A 23 -6.57 3.24 6.90
C VAL A 23 -7.20 4.56 7.35
N LEU A 24 -6.48 5.69 7.34
CA LEU A 24 -6.99 7.00 7.79
C LEU A 24 -7.97 7.64 6.83
N LEU A 25 -7.85 7.46 5.52
CA LEU A 25 -8.77 8.03 4.53
C LEU A 25 -9.99 7.15 4.26
N GLY A 26 -9.90 5.83 4.55
CA GLY A 26 -11.09 4.97 4.65
C GLY A 26 -11.94 5.22 5.89
N LEU A 27 -11.55 6.14 6.77
CA LEU A 27 -11.96 6.18 8.16
C LEU A 27 -12.61 7.46 8.61
N ALA A 28 -13.48 8.00 7.85
CA ALA A 28 -14.18 9.18 8.27
C ALA A 28 -15.67 8.94 8.58
N GLY A 29 -16.03 8.79 9.80
CA GLY A 29 -17.42 8.92 10.24
C GLY A 29 -17.88 8.09 11.40
N ALA A 30 -18.23 8.60 12.54
CA ALA A 30 -19.34 8.15 13.32
C ALA A 30 -19.44 8.49 14.76
N LEU A 31 -20.46 8.85 15.30
CA LEU A 31 -21.00 8.62 16.65
C LEU A 31 -22.51 8.81 16.78
N VAL A 32 -22.96 8.18 17.63
CA VAL A 32 -23.77 8.09 18.86
C VAL A 32 -25.24 7.90 18.71
N GLY A 33 -25.65 7.16 19.58
CA GLY A 33 -26.96 7.03 20.15
C GLY A 33 -27.44 5.62 20.04
N MET A 34 -27.48 4.96 21.18
CA MET A 34 -28.36 3.82 21.37
C MET A 34 -29.78 4.23 20.95
N ARG A 35 -30.01 4.30 19.67
CA ARG A 35 -31.35 4.26 19.11
C ARG A 35 -31.74 2.80 18.99
N ALA A 36 -32.86 2.48 19.56
CA ALA A 36 -33.49 1.18 19.42
C ALA A 36 -33.40 0.69 17.99
N PHE A 37 -33.00 -0.58 17.80
CA PHE A 37 -32.97 -1.29 16.53
C PHE A 37 -34.35 -1.18 15.84
N ALA A 38 -34.58 -0.11 15.14
CA ALA A 38 -35.59 -0.09 14.10
C ALA A 38 -34.93 -0.73 12.89
N ALA A 39 -35.53 -1.74 12.33
CA ALA A 39 -35.08 -2.33 11.06
C ALA A 39 -34.90 -1.17 10.08
N GLN A 40 -33.64 -0.87 9.70
CA GLN A 40 -33.38 0.15 8.70
C GLN A 40 -33.99 -0.30 7.39
N ALA A 41 -34.57 0.65 6.67
CA ALA A 41 -35.07 0.35 5.33
C ALA A 41 -33.88 -0.07 4.44
N PRO A 42 -34.09 -0.98 3.47
CA PRO A 42 -33.06 -1.32 2.53
C PRO A 42 -32.53 -0.05 1.85
N PRO A 43 -31.22 0.02 1.56
CA PRO A 43 -30.64 1.19 0.90
C PRO A 43 -31.28 1.44 -0.46
N GLU A 44 -31.21 2.70 -0.92
CA GLU A 44 -31.66 3.10 -2.27
C GLU A 44 -30.91 2.28 -3.34
N GLU A 45 -31.59 1.86 -4.41
CA GLU A 45 -30.94 1.23 -5.54
C GLU A 45 -30.13 2.27 -6.33
N LEU A 46 -28.81 2.13 -6.34
CA LEU A 46 -27.88 3.00 -7.05
C LEU A 46 -27.15 2.23 -8.13
N SER A 47 -26.81 2.88 -9.24
CA SER A 47 -25.85 2.32 -10.20
C SER A 47 -24.43 2.31 -9.62
N ASN A 48 -23.55 1.47 -10.18
CA ASN A 48 -22.13 1.42 -9.77
C ASN A 48 -21.47 2.80 -9.85
N ASP A 49 -21.67 3.51 -10.97
CA ASP A 49 -21.06 4.82 -11.21
C ASP A 49 -21.56 5.88 -10.21
N GLU A 50 -22.86 5.85 -9.90
CA GLU A 50 -23.43 6.76 -8.92
C GLU A 50 -22.91 6.46 -7.52
N LEU A 51 -22.85 5.18 -7.12
CA LEU A 51 -22.31 4.78 -5.82
C LEU A 51 -20.86 5.16 -5.69
N LEU A 52 -20.00 4.85 -6.68
CA LEU A 52 -18.59 5.26 -6.69
C LEU A 52 -18.43 6.79 -6.62
N SER A 53 -19.27 7.53 -7.35
CA SER A 53 -19.25 9.00 -7.29
C SER A 53 -19.62 9.55 -5.91
N ARG A 54 -20.56 8.89 -5.19
CA ARG A 54 -20.93 9.27 -3.81
C ARG A 54 -19.80 8.91 -2.83
N VAL A 55 -19.17 7.74 -2.98
CA VAL A 55 -17.99 7.34 -2.19
C VAL A 55 -16.85 8.33 -2.37
N ALA A 56 -16.50 8.67 -3.61
CA ALA A 56 -15.42 9.63 -3.90
C ALA A 56 -15.68 11.00 -3.28
N ARG A 57 -16.91 11.48 -3.26
CA ARG A 57 -17.27 12.75 -2.60
C ARG A 57 -17.20 12.64 -1.07
N ALA A 58 -17.72 11.56 -0.50
CA ALA A 58 -17.72 11.34 0.94
C ALA A 58 -16.31 11.19 1.52
N THR A 59 -15.41 10.54 0.77
CA THR A 59 -13.99 10.40 1.18
C THR A 59 -13.18 11.67 0.95
N GLY A 60 -13.55 12.50 -0.03
CA GLY A 60 -12.88 13.79 -0.29
C GLY A 60 -13.22 14.90 0.71
N ASP A 61 -14.43 14.89 1.27
CA ASP A 61 -14.88 15.85 2.28
C ASP A 61 -15.76 15.14 3.33
N PRO A 62 -15.13 14.34 4.21
CA PRO A 62 -15.88 13.57 5.18
C PRO A 62 -16.44 14.44 6.31
N PRO A 63 -17.61 14.10 6.85
CA PRO A 63 -18.13 14.74 8.05
C PRO A 63 -17.21 14.48 9.27
N ALA A 64 -17.34 15.24 10.34
CA ALA A 64 -16.63 14.94 11.58
C ALA A 64 -17.11 13.60 12.20
N PHE A 65 -16.17 12.86 12.85
CA PHE A 65 -16.44 11.49 13.30
C PHE A 65 -15.47 10.93 14.35
N SER A 66 -15.84 9.76 14.91
CA SER A 66 -14.91 8.81 15.54
C SER A 66 -15.18 7.39 15.09
N ALA A 67 -14.15 6.54 15.03
CA ALA A 67 -14.27 5.16 14.59
C ALA A 67 -13.32 4.22 15.34
N SER A 68 -13.75 2.97 15.50
CA SER A 68 -12.84 1.86 15.86
C SER A 68 -12.70 0.92 14.69
N ILE A 69 -11.46 0.50 14.44
CA ILE A 69 -11.09 -0.26 13.24
C ILE A 69 -10.24 -1.43 13.63
N THR A 70 -10.39 -2.50 12.88
CA THR A 70 -9.47 -3.63 12.91
C THR A 70 -8.89 -3.82 11.53
N VAL A 71 -7.57 -4.00 11.46
CA VAL A 71 -6.85 -4.36 10.23
C VAL A 71 -6.28 -5.74 10.43
N GLU A 72 -6.51 -6.61 9.46
CA GLU A 72 -5.95 -7.96 9.41
C GLU A 72 -5.21 -8.15 8.10
N GLN A 73 -4.03 -8.78 8.15
CA GLN A 73 -3.29 -9.11 6.96
C GLN A 73 -2.57 -10.45 7.10
N SER A 74 -2.49 -11.19 6.02
CA SER A 74 -1.70 -12.41 5.85
C SER A 74 -0.97 -12.43 4.50
N VAL A 75 -0.71 -11.24 3.96
CA VAL A 75 -0.05 -11.08 2.65
C VAL A 75 1.44 -11.30 2.78
N LEU A 76 2.08 -10.69 3.79
CA LEU A 76 3.53 -10.75 3.92
C LEU A 76 3.97 -12.01 4.66
N PRO A 77 5.03 -12.69 4.19
CA PRO A 77 5.67 -13.78 4.89
C PRO A 77 6.18 -13.34 6.28
N ALA A 78 6.11 -14.25 7.25
CA ALA A 78 6.54 -13.97 8.64
C ALA A 78 7.99 -13.44 8.72
N GLN A 79 8.88 -13.92 7.85
CA GLN A 79 10.28 -13.50 7.78
C GLN A 79 10.43 -12.01 7.44
N LEU A 80 9.61 -11.50 6.52
CA LEU A 80 9.60 -10.07 6.19
C LEU A 80 8.96 -9.23 7.30
N LEU A 81 7.97 -9.80 7.99
CA LEU A 81 7.36 -9.14 9.16
C LEU A 81 8.35 -9.01 10.31
N GLU A 82 9.14 -10.04 10.58
CA GLU A 82 10.18 -10.03 11.61
C GLU A 82 11.29 -9.03 11.26
N ALA A 83 11.71 -8.97 10.00
CA ALA A 83 12.72 -8.04 9.53
C ALA A 83 12.25 -6.57 9.56
N SER A 84 10.98 -6.31 9.26
CA SER A 84 10.39 -4.96 9.34
C SER A 84 10.19 -4.47 10.78
N GLY A 85 10.16 -5.37 11.76
CA GLY A 85 10.01 -5.08 13.19
C GLY A 85 11.31 -4.63 13.88
N GLN A 86 12.46 -4.68 13.20
CA GLN A 86 13.71 -4.17 13.77
C GLN A 86 13.79 -2.65 13.60
N GLU A 87 13.79 -1.94 14.74
CA GLU A 87 14.00 -0.49 14.91
C GLU A 87 13.29 0.42 13.87
N GLY A 88 11.97 0.56 14.02
CA GLY A 88 11.20 1.62 13.33
C GLY A 88 10.29 1.17 12.21
N GLY A 89 10.11 -0.13 12.00
CA GLY A 89 9.12 -0.67 11.07
C GLY A 89 7.67 -0.46 11.54
N PRO A 90 6.69 -0.57 10.63
CA PRO A 90 5.29 -0.37 10.98
C PRO A 90 4.77 -1.50 11.89
N PRO A 91 4.12 -1.19 13.03
CA PRO A 91 3.54 -2.19 13.91
C PRO A 91 2.41 -2.99 13.27
N ALA A 92 1.90 -2.54 12.14
CA ALA A 92 0.73 -3.07 11.45
C ALA A 92 0.96 -4.39 10.71
N LEU A 93 2.20 -4.91 10.66
CA LEU A 93 2.50 -6.04 9.80
C LEU A 93 2.61 -7.37 10.55
N SER A 94 2.73 -7.38 11.87
CA SER A 94 2.97 -8.60 12.66
C SER A 94 1.74 -9.22 13.31
N GLY A 95 0.50 -8.73 13.00
CA GLY A 95 -0.73 -9.28 13.59
C GLY A 95 -1.93 -8.36 13.36
N PRO A 96 -3.09 -8.70 13.95
CA PRO A 96 -4.25 -7.82 13.91
C PRO A 96 -3.95 -6.49 14.58
N LEU A 97 -4.17 -5.39 13.87
CA LEU A 97 -4.02 -4.04 14.39
C LEU A 97 -5.40 -3.48 14.73
N SER A 98 -5.53 -2.95 15.96
CA SER A 98 -6.70 -2.16 16.33
C SER A 98 -6.36 -0.68 16.34
N ALA A 99 -7.22 0.13 15.74
CA ALA A 99 -7.07 1.57 15.70
C ALA A 99 -8.34 2.27 16.18
N ARG A 100 -8.18 3.43 16.81
CA ARG A 100 -9.25 4.40 17.05
C ARG A 100 -8.92 5.69 16.35
N VAL A 101 -9.90 6.27 15.70
CA VAL A 101 -9.72 7.51 14.95
C VAL A 101 -10.80 8.51 15.35
N TRP A 102 -10.39 9.75 15.48
CA TRP A 102 -11.27 10.92 15.65
C TRP A 102 -10.90 11.96 14.60
N TYR A 103 -11.88 12.38 13.84
CA TYR A 103 -11.72 13.36 12.78
C TYR A 103 -12.67 14.53 13.03
N GLY A 104 -12.13 15.71 13.29
CA GLY A 104 -12.88 16.94 13.50
C GLY A 104 -12.94 17.84 12.25
N GLY A 105 -12.26 17.44 11.18
CA GLY A 105 -12.12 18.18 9.93
C GLY A 105 -10.68 18.15 9.40
N PRO A 106 -10.38 18.83 8.28
CA PRO A 106 -9.07 18.73 7.60
C PRO A 106 -7.87 19.09 8.47
N THR A 107 -8.07 19.87 9.52
CA THR A 107 -7.00 20.30 10.44
C THR A 107 -7.04 19.61 11.80
N GLN A 108 -7.98 18.69 12.04
CA GLN A 108 -8.15 18.02 13.31
C GLN A 108 -8.31 16.52 13.12
N LEU A 109 -7.26 15.78 13.46
CA LEU A 109 -7.21 14.32 13.37
C LEU A 109 -6.48 13.75 14.58
N ARG A 110 -7.02 12.70 15.17
CA ARG A 110 -6.33 11.84 16.13
C ARG A 110 -6.49 10.39 15.72
N ALA A 111 -5.39 9.65 15.71
CA ALA A 111 -5.39 8.21 15.50
C ALA A 111 -4.58 7.54 16.61
N GLU A 112 -5.13 6.52 17.22
CA GLU A 112 -4.48 5.69 18.22
C GLU A 112 -4.42 4.27 17.69
N LEU A 113 -3.21 3.75 17.50
CA LEU A 113 -2.95 2.40 17.03
C LEU A 113 -2.47 1.58 18.23
N GLN A 114 -3.15 0.47 18.49
CA GLN A 114 -2.78 -0.46 19.53
C GLN A 114 -2.06 -1.65 18.91
N GLY A 115 -0.81 -1.87 19.30
CA GLY A 115 0.03 -2.94 18.79
C GLY A 115 0.74 -3.68 19.92
N GLU A 116 1.19 -4.90 19.65
CA GLU A 116 1.90 -5.74 20.62
C GLU A 116 3.21 -5.08 21.12
N ASN A 117 3.85 -4.27 20.26
CA ASN A 117 5.12 -3.59 20.57
C ASN A 117 4.94 -2.20 21.19
N GLY A 118 3.72 -1.81 21.58
CA GLY A 118 3.38 -0.52 22.16
C GLY A 118 2.39 0.27 21.31
N ASP A 119 1.73 1.22 21.97
CA ASP A 119 0.74 2.08 21.31
C ASP A 119 1.45 3.18 20.50
N ARG A 120 0.89 3.52 19.35
CA ARG A 120 1.29 4.71 18.58
C ARG A 120 0.13 5.68 18.49
N ILE A 121 0.43 6.95 18.72
CA ILE A 121 -0.58 8.01 18.67
C ILE A 121 -0.14 9.07 17.67
N PHE A 122 -1.00 9.33 16.69
CA PHE A 122 -0.87 10.47 15.80
C PHE A 122 -1.92 11.52 16.16
N VAL A 123 -1.51 12.79 16.28
CA VAL A 123 -2.43 13.91 16.48
C VAL A 123 -2.06 15.05 15.55
N ARG A 124 -3.05 15.60 14.85
CA ARG A 124 -2.97 16.87 14.13
C ARG A 124 -3.98 17.83 14.75
N ASN A 125 -3.55 19.01 15.12
CA ASN A 125 -4.42 20.11 15.57
C ASN A 125 -3.92 21.41 14.94
N GLY A 126 -4.67 21.94 13.99
CA GLY A 126 -4.23 23.03 13.13
C GLY A 126 -3.02 22.63 12.27
N SER A 127 -1.98 23.46 12.33
CA SER A 127 -0.70 23.20 11.66
C SER A 127 0.24 22.27 12.45
N ARG A 128 -0.06 21.96 13.70
CA ARG A 128 0.82 21.19 14.56
C ARG A 128 0.51 19.69 14.52
N VAL A 129 1.57 18.89 14.44
CA VAL A 129 1.51 17.44 14.44
C VAL A 129 2.34 16.87 15.61
N TRP A 130 1.82 15.80 16.21
CA TRP A 130 2.51 14.98 17.22
C TRP A 130 2.42 13.52 16.81
N ILE A 131 3.54 12.82 16.91
CA ILE A 131 3.65 11.38 16.71
C ILE A 131 4.30 10.81 17.96
N TYR A 132 3.55 10.03 18.72
CA TYR A 132 4.05 9.32 19.89
C TYR A 132 4.28 7.87 19.53
N ASP A 133 5.46 7.36 19.90
CA ASP A 133 5.81 5.94 19.85
C ASP A 133 5.94 5.42 21.28
N GLY A 134 5.04 4.52 21.67
CA GLY A 134 4.99 3.98 23.02
C GLY A 134 6.10 2.98 23.30
N ALA A 135 6.63 2.29 22.29
CA ALA A 135 7.75 1.35 22.47
C ALA A 135 9.07 2.08 22.81
N GLU A 136 9.32 3.20 22.14
CA GLU A 136 10.49 4.03 22.38
C GLU A 136 10.24 5.09 23.48
N ASN A 137 9.00 5.32 23.89
CA ASN A 137 8.55 6.43 24.73
C ASN A 137 9.05 7.79 24.19
N THR A 138 8.89 8.00 22.89
CA THR A 138 9.31 9.22 22.18
C THR A 138 8.12 9.96 21.58
N VAL A 139 8.19 11.29 21.58
CA VAL A 139 7.23 12.18 20.91
C VAL A 139 7.96 12.97 19.86
N ARG A 140 7.60 12.81 18.60
CA ARG A 140 8.06 13.71 17.53
C ARG A 140 6.98 14.76 17.28
N THR A 141 7.35 16.04 17.32
CA THR A 141 6.38 17.14 17.11
C THR A 141 6.97 18.27 16.28
N GLY A 142 6.13 18.90 15.48
CA GLY A 142 6.53 20.04 14.64
C GLY A 142 5.31 20.71 14.02
N GLU A 143 5.58 21.76 13.26
CA GLU A 143 4.57 22.32 12.35
C GLU A 143 4.33 21.28 11.26
N GLY A 144 3.08 20.86 11.08
CA GLY A 144 2.70 19.96 10.00
C GLY A 144 2.98 20.63 8.65
N VAL A 145 3.35 19.84 7.66
CA VAL A 145 3.52 20.34 6.30
C VAL A 145 2.24 21.06 5.92
N PRO A 146 2.29 22.35 5.50
CA PRO A 146 1.14 22.96 4.84
C PRO A 146 0.68 22.02 3.72
N GLU A 147 -0.60 22.06 3.34
CA GLU A 147 -1.09 21.40 2.14
C GLU A 147 -0.27 21.86 0.93
N GLN A 148 0.98 21.40 0.83
CA GLN A 148 1.69 21.41 -0.42
C GLN A 148 1.22 20.15 -1.13
N GLU A 149 0.53 20.41 -2.23
CA GLU A 149 0.40 19.46 -3.30
C GLU A 149 1.78 18.82 -3.51
N THR A 150 2.01 17.64 -2.95
CA THR A 150 3.15 16.81 -3.35
C THR A 150 2.77 16.25 -4.70
N PRO A 151 3.40 16.69 -5.80
CA PRO A 151 2.91 16.38 -7.14
C PRO A 151 2.93 14.89 -7.48
N ASP A 152 3.68 14.06 -6.75
CA ASP A 152 4.05 12.72 -7.23
C ASP A 152 3.83 11.54 -6.26
N GLU A 153 3.48 11.79 -5.00
CA GLU A 153 2.97 10.75 -4.12
C GLU A 153 1.49 11.03 -3.88
N GLU A 154 0.63 10.60 -4.81
CA GLU A 154 -0.80 10.67 -4.57
C GLU A 154 -1.12 9.74 -3.39
N PRO A 155 -1.46 10.30 -2.21
CA PRO A 155 -2.11 9.51 -1.18
C PRO A 155 -3.33 8.87 -1.82
N VAL A 156 -3.96 7.90 -1.17
CA VAL A 156 -5.24 7.30 -1.64
C VAL A 156 -6.30 8.40 -1.64
N THR A 157 -6.15 9.32 -2.58
CA THR A 157 -7.09 10.42 -2.85
C THR A 157 -8.22 9.85 -3.70
N PRO A 158 -9.38 10.50 -3.73
CA PRO A 158 -10.43 10.17 -4.67
C PRO A 158 -9.93 10.07 -6.12
N THR A 159 -8.97 10.91 -6.51
CA THR A 159 -8.33 10.92 -7.83
C THR A 159 -7.46 9.67 -8.03
N GLY A 160 -6.65 9.27 -7.05
CA GLY A 160 -5.83 8.06 -7.11
C GLY A 160 -6.66 6.79 -7.14
N VAL A 161 -7.74 6.72 -6.35
CA VAL A 161 -8.72 5.61 -6.42
C VAL A 161 -9.38 5.54 -7.78
N ASN A 162 -9.80 6.67 -8.34
CA ASN A 162 -10.42 6.69 -9.68
C ASN A 162 -9.42 6.24 -10.75
N ARG A 163 -8.16 6.69 -10.69
CA ARG A 163 -7.12 6.24 -11.62
C ARG A 163 -6.91 4.72 -11.54
N LEU A 164 -6.79 4.17 -10.33
CA LEU A 164 -6.66 2.73 -10.14
C LEU A 164 -7.87 1.96 -10.68
N LEU A 165 -9.07 2.47 -10.46
CA LEU A 165 -10.29 1.89 -11.01
C LEU A 165 -10.31 1.98 -12.54
N ASP A 166 -9.89 3.10 -13.13
CA ASP A 166 -9.77 3.28 -14.58
C ASP A 166 -8.74 2.34 -15.20
N GLU A 167 -7.61 2.10 -14.52
CA GLU A 167 -6.58 1.15 -14.95
C GLU A 167 -7.04 -0.32 -14.85
N LEU A 168 -7.80 -0.64 -13.81
CA LEU A 168 -8.32 -1.99 -13.61
C LEU A 168 -9.62 -2.27 -14.39
N ALA A 169 -10.41 -1.25 -14.70
CA ALA A 169 -11.71 -1.41 -15.34
C ALA A 169 -11.71 -2.26 -16.64
N PRO A 170 -10.70 -2.16 -17.54
CA PRO A 170 -10.66 -3.00 -18.74
C PRO A 170 -10.55 -4.49 -18.43
N THR A 171 -9.89 -4.86 -17.34
CA THR A 171 -9.59 -6.24 -16.93
C THR A 171 -10.45 -6.72 -15.75
N SER A 172 -11.39 -5.89 -15.28
CA SER A 172 -12.21 -6.16 -14.10
C SER A 172 -13.69 -6.14 -14.42
N GLU A 173 -14.45 -6.86 -13.62
CA GLU A 173 -15.90 -6.76 -13.51
C GLU A 173 -16.26 -6.14 -12.14
N LEU A 174 -17.00 -5.04 -12.17
CA LEU A 174 -17.55 -4.41 -10.97
C LEU A 174 -19.02 -4.79 -10.83
N SER A 175 -19.35 -5.42 -9.70
CA SER A 175 -20.71 -5.85 -9.37
C SER A 175 -21.16 -5.35 -8.01
N GLN A 176 -22.46 -5.25 -7.81
CA GLN A 176 -23.06 -5.05 -6.49
C GLN A 176 -23.72 -6.34 -6.04
N GLN A 177 -23.56 -6.66 -4.75
CA GLN A 177 -24.27 -7.75 -4.10
C GLN A 177 -25.37 -7.20 -3.19
N GLU A 178 -26.18 -8.09 -2.61
CA GLU A 178 -27.21 -7.69 -1.65
C GLU A 178 -26.60 -6.90 -0.50
N PRO A 179 -27.25 -5.82 -0.05
CA PRO A 179 -26.78 -5.03 1.09
C PRO A 179 -26.66 -5.87 2.35
N VAL A 180 -25.66 -5.54 3.18
CA VAL A 180 -25.41 -6.21 4.45
C VAL A 180 -25.38 -5.22 5.61
N GLU A 181 -25.45 -5.73 6.85
CA GLU A 181 -25.28 -4.91 8.05
C GLU A 181 -23.86 -5.05 8.59
N VAL A 182 -23.17 -3.91 8.79
CA VAL A 182 -21.83 -3.80 9.38
C VAL A 182 -21.81 -2.68 10.41
N ALA A 183 -21.26 -2.93 11.59
CA ALA A 183 -21.20 -1.97 12.69
C ALA A 183 -22.58 -1.36 13.05
N GLY A 184 -23.67 -2.15 12.88
CA GLY A 184 -25.05 -1.69 13.11
C GLY A 184 -25.59 -0.75 12.03
N ARG A 185 -24.99 -0.71 10.83
CA ARG A 185 -25.33 0.16 9.69
C ARG A 185 -25.55 -0.67 8.43
N GLN A 186 -26.52 -0.26 7.63
CA GLN A 186 -26.72 -0.86 6.29
C GLN A 186 -25.61 -0.44 5.35
N ALA A 187 -25.06 -1.37 4.60
CA ALA A 187 -23.97 -1.13 3.67
C ALA A 187 -24.24 -1.71 2.29
N TYR A 188 -23.91 -0.96 1.24
CA TYR A 188 -23.75 -1.49 -0.10
C TYR A 188 -22.54 -2.39 -0.17
N VAL A 189 -22.61 -3.42 -0.99
CA VAL A 189 -21.50 -4.36 -1.20
C VAL A 189 -21.04 -4.22 -2.65
N LEU A 190 -19.84 -3.65 -2.83
CA LEU A 190 -19.16 -3.57 -4.12
C LEU A 190 -18.12 -4.69 -4.20
N VAL A 191 -18.08 -5.38 -5.33
CA VAL A 191 -17.11 -6.44 -5.62
C VAL A 191 -16.45 -6.16 -6.94
N LEU A 192 -15.14 -6.08 -6.94
CA LEU A 192 -14.28 -5.95 -8.11
C LEU A 192 -13.53 -7.27 -8.30
N SER A 193 -13.78 -7.96 -9.41
CA SER A 193 -13.17 -9.25 -9.75
C SER A 193 -12.40 -9.16 -11.06
N PRO A 194 -11.29 -9.90 -11.24
CA PRO A 194 -10.67 -10.10 -12.54
C PRO A 194 -11.68 -10.74 -13.52
N ARG A 195 -11.67 -10.31 -14.78
CA ARG A 195 -12.50 -10.94 -15.84
C ARG A 195 -11.95 -12.29 -16.27
N ASP A 196 -10.64 -12.46 -16.17
CA ASP A 196 -9.92 -13.70 -16.44
C ASP A 196 -9.50 -14.32 -15.11
N GLU A 197 -10.26 -15.31 -14.65
CA GLU A 197 -10.06 -15.98 -13.35
C GLU A 197 -8.75 -16.76 -13.27
N GLY A 198 -8.04 -17.00 -14.37
CA GLY A 198 -6.75 -17.70 -14.38
C GLY A 198 -5.54 -16.78 -14.52
N ALA A 199 -5.76 -15.47 -14.71
CA ALA A 199 -4.67 -14.55 -15.01
C ALA A 199 -3.96 -13.97 -13.77
N THR A 200 -4.46 -14.23 -12.57
CA THR A 200 -3.98 -13.61 -11.33
C THR A 200 -4.27 -14.48 -10.12
N LEU A 201 -3.50 -14.32 -9.04
CA LEU A 201 -3.76 -14.96 -7.74
C LEU A 201 -4.80 -14.19 -6.91
N VAL A 202 -5.25 -13.03 -7.36
CA VAL A 202 -6.32 -12.29 -6.70
C VAL A 202 -7.67 -12.80 -7.23
N ASP A 203 -8.53 -13.27 -6.32
CA ASP A 203 -9.91 -13.64 -6.64
C ASP A 203 -10.80 -12.39 -6.78
N ARG A 204 -10.78 -11.52 -5.77
CA ARG A 204 -11.59 -10.31 -5.78
C ARG A 204 -11.13 -9.31 -4.72
N ALA A 205 -11.51 -8.05 -4.92
CA ALA A 205 -11.55 -7.04 -3.87
C ALA A 205 -13.01 -6.72 -3.55
N GLN A 206 -13.33 -6.53 -2.27
CA GLN A 206 -14.68 -6.23 -1.79
C GLN A 206 -14.64 -4.95 -0.96
N MET A 207 -15.60 -4.04 -1.18
CA MET A 207 -15.79 -2.84 -0.38
C MET A 207 -17.22 -2.79 0.13
N LEU A 208 -17.38 -2.56 1.43
CA LEU A 208 -18.67 -2.29 2.07
C LEU A 208 -18.76 -0.78 2.33
N VAL A 209 -19.83 -0.17 1.83
CA VAL A 209 -20.04 1.28 1.84
C VAL A 209 -21.29 1.61 2.64
N ASP A 210 -21.16 2.46 3.65
CA ASP A 210 -22.29 2.92 4.45
C ASP A 210 -23.40 3.55 3.59
N SER A 211 -24.61 3.10 3.76
CA SER A 211 -25.75 3.59 2.95
C SER A 211 -26.18 5.02 3.24
N GLU A 212 -25.81 5.58 4.40
CA GLU A 212 -26.18 6.94 4.80
C GLU A 212 -25.09 7.97 4.47
N THR A 213 -23.83 7.63 4.76
CA THR A 213 -22.70 8.56 4.60
C THR A 213 -21.85 8.29 3.38
N TYR A 214 -22.00 7.14 2.75
CA TYR A 214 -21.18 6.63 1.62
C TYR A 214 -19.70 6.44 1.97
N LEU A 215 -19.38 6.33 3.25
CA LEU A 215 -18.03 6.05 3.71
C LEU A 215 -17.74 4.55 3.66
N PRO A 216 -16.52 4.15 3.30
CA PRO A 216 -16.13 2.75 3.34
C PRO A 216 -16.10 2.21 4.78
N LEU A 217 -16.87 1.16 5.06
CA LEU A 217 -16.92 0.48 6.36
C LEU A 217 -15.99 -0.73 6.40
N ARG A 218 -15.71 -1.33 5.25
CA ARG A 218 -14.81 -2.46 5.11
C ARG A 218 -14.20 -2.45 3.72
N PHE A 219 -12.93 -2.83 3.66
CA PHE A 219 -12.29 -3.25 2.42
C PHE A 219 -11.58 -4.57 2.67
N ALA A 220 -11.64 -5.48 1.72
CA ALA A 220 -11.01 -6.78 1.81
C ALA A 220 -10.52 -7.25 0.45
N VAL A 221 -9.34 -7.89 0.43
CA VAL A 221 -8.76 -8.55 -0.74
C VAL A 221 -8.72 -10.04 -0.48
N TYR A 222 -9.21 -10.81 -1.42
CA TYR A 222 -9.25 -12.25 -1.38
C TYR A 222 -8.29 -12.84 -2.42
N ALA A 223 -7.55 -13.84 -2.02
CA ALA A 223 -6.75 -14.63 -2.93
C ALA A 223 -7.57 -15.81 -3.46
N ASP A 224 -7.17 -16.29 -4.63
CA ASP A 224 -7.76 -17.49 -5.23
C ASP A 224 -7.72 -18.68 -4.25
N GLU A 225 -8.77 -19.53 -4.30
CA GLU A 225 -8.95 -20.71 -3.44
C GLU A 225 -8.99 -20.42 -1.90
N ARG A 226 -9.07 -19.15 -1.46
CA ARG A 226 -9.13 -18.78 -0.05
C ARG A 226 -10.48 -18.18 0.34
N PRO A 227 -11.17 -18.73 1.34
CA PRO A 227 -12.43 -18.17 1.82
C PRO A 227 -12.23 -16.89 2.65
N ASP A 228 -11.10 -16.81 3.38
CA ASP A 228 -10.77 -15.67 4.23
C ASP A 228 -9.94 -14.63 3.46
N PRO A 229 -10.14 -13.33 3.72
CA PRO A 229 -9.36 -12.29 3.07
C PRO A 229 -7.88 -12.39 3.49
N VAL A 230 -7.00 -12.06 2.56
CA VAL A 230 -5.55 -11.95 2.83
C VAL A 230 -5.17 -10.58 3.36
N PHE A 231 -6.01 -9.60 3.08
CA PHE A 231 -5.96 -8.27 3.67
C PHE A 231 -7.38 -7.80 3.93
N SER A 232 -7.63 -7.22 5.10
CA SER A 232 -8.87 -6.49 5.36
C SER A 232 -8.66 -5.36 6.34
N TYR A 233 -9.39 -4.27 6.17
CA TYR A 233 -9.75 -3.40 7.27
C TYR A 233 -11.26 -3.44 7.47
N GLN A 234 -11.70 -3.30 8.71
CA GLN A 234 -13.12 -3.25 9.06
C GLN A 234 -13.37 -2.24 10.17
N VAL A 235 -14.33 -1.38 9.96
CA VAL A 235 -14.89 -0.50 10.98
C VAL A 235 -15.79 -1.33 11.87
N SER A 236 -15.48 -1.41 13.16
CA SER A 236 -16.25 -2.14 14.18
C SER A 236 -17.24 -1.26 14.92
N SER A 237 -16.96 0.05 14.97
CA SER A 237 -17.90 1.05 15.44
C SER A 237 -17.72 2.32 14.65
N LEU A 238 -18.80 2.95 14.33
CA LEU A 238 -18.83 4.12 13.50
C LEU A 238 -19.82 5.15 14.04
N ASP A 239 -19.35 6.37 14.35
CA ASP A 239 -20.10 7.46 15.00
C ASP A 239 -19.95 8.81 14.25
N VAL A 240 -20.95 9.31 13.50
CA VAL A 240 -20.93 10.59 12.73
C VAL A 240 -21.45 11.76 13.56
N GLY A 241 -20.66 12.77 13.76
CA GLY A 241 -21.05 13.99 14.48
C GLY A 241 -19.88 14.77 15.03
N PRO A 242 -20.15 15.86 15.74
CA PRO A 242 -19.09 16.69 16.29
C PRO A 242 -18.19 15.92 17.25
N VAL A 243 -16.89 16.04 17.06
CA VAL A 243 -15.86 15.45 17.94
C VAL A 243 -15.43 16.50 18.96
N PRO A 244 -15.33 16.16 20.26
CA PRO A 244 -14.84 17.09 21.28
C PRO A 244 -13.44 17.61 20.95
N ALA A 245 -13.26 18.93 20.98
CA ALA A 245 -12.00 19.57 20.55
C ALA A 245 -10.80 19.22 21.44
N ASP A 246 -11.03 18.91 22.71
CA ASP A 246 -10.01 18.50 23.67
C ASP A 246 -9.34 17.16 23.33
N LEU A 247 -9.97 16.32 22.50
CA LEU A 247 -9.36 15.09 21.99
C LEU A 247 -8.16 15.37 21.07
N PHE A 248 -8.10 16.55 20.45
CA PHE A 248 -6.98 16.95 19.60
C PHE A 248 -5.87 17.69 20.35
N ASP A 249 -6.05 17.90 21.67
CA ASP A 249 -5.01 18.46 22.54
C ASP A 249 -4.07 17.34 23.05
N PHE A 250 -2.93 17.18 22.35
CA PHE A 250 -1.97 16.16 22.73
C PHE A 250 -1.26 16.50 24.05
N GLN A 251 -1.26 15.55 24.97
CA GLN A 251 -0.53 15.64 26.23
C GLN A 251 0.70 14.70 26.17
N THR A 252 1.88 15.28 26.29
CA THR A 252 3.13 14.49 26.32
C THR A 252 3.12 13.52 27.50
N PRO A 253 3.28 12.21 27.27
CA PRO A 253 3.35 11.22 28.35
C PRO A 253 4.52 11.48 29.29
N PRO A 254 4.40 11.11 30.59
CA PRO A 254 5.46 11.30 31.56
C PRO A 254 6.75 10.57 31.15
N GLY A 255 7.87 11.30 31.14
CA GLY A 255 9.18 10.75 30.81
C GLY A 255 9.43 10.51 29.33
N ALA A 256 8.52 10.88 28.45
CA ALA A 256 8.74 10.77 27.01
C ALA A 256 9.81 11.78 26.54
N GLU A 257 10.71 11.34 25.71
CA GLU A 257 11.66 12.19 25.01
C GLU A 257 10.94 12.95 23.91
N VAL A 258 11.09 14.28 23.87
CA VAL A 258 10.48 15.12 22.84
C VAL A 258 11.52 15.49 21.81
N LEU A 259 11.30 15.02 20.59
CA LEU A 259 12.15 15.28 19.44
C LEU A 259 11.42 16.21 18.46
N PRO A 260 12.13 17.09 17.76
CA PRO A 260 11.51 17.79 16.66
C PRO A 260 11.02 16.76 15.64
N LEU A 261 9.79 16.96 15.15
CA LEU A 261 9.42 16.35 13.88
C LEU A 261 10.35 17.03 12.89
N GLU A 262 11.40 16.34 12.50
CA GLU A 262 12.19 16.81 11.38
C GLU A 262 11.15 16.98 10.27
N GLN A 263 10.90 18.23 9.89
CA GLN A 263 10.15 18.56 8.69
C GLN A 263 10.88 17.77 7.63
N GLY A 264 10.25 16.72 7.16
CA GLY A 264 10.86 15.58 6.56
C GLY A 264 12.00 16.10 5.75
N ALA A 265 13.24 15.75 6.10
CA ALA A 265 14.42 16.49 5.67
C ALA A 265 14.11 16.74 4.23
N GLU A 266 13.85 18.05 3.88
CA GLU A 266 13.35 18.43 2.55
C GLU A 266 14.03 17.47 1.67
N PRO A 267 13.32 16.53 0.94
CA PRO A 267 14.01 15.41 0.38
C PRO A 267 15.18 16.12 -0.21
N ARG A 268 16.33 16.02 0.51
CA ARG A 268 17.45 16.90 0.25
C ARG A 268 17.37 16.92 -1.21
N GLU A 269 17.26 18.06 -1.87
CA GLU A 269 17.46 18.10 -3.28
C GLU A 269 18.85 17.50 -3.51
N GLN A 270 19.02 16.28 -3.07
CA GLN A 270 19.71 15.29 -3.84
C GLN A 270 18.88 15.37 -5.08
N GLU A 271 19.36 16.33 -5.93
CA GLU A 271 18.83 16.53 -7.26
C GLU A 271 18.23 15.22 -7.69
N ARG A 272 16.89 15.06 -7.47
CA ARG A 272 16.17 13.93 -8.07
C ARG A 272 16.53 14.16 -9.52
N PRO A 273 17.40 13.34 -10.11
CA PRO A 273 17.92 13.69 -11.41
C PRO A 273 16.68 13.89 -12.26
N GLU A 274 16.58 15.06 -12.93
CA GLU A 274 15.47 15.33 -13.83
C GLU A 274 15.28 14.08 -14.67
N GLY A 275 14.20 13.29 -14.42
CA GLY A 275 14.03 11.94 -14.95
C GLY A 275 13.68 10.85 -13.93
N ALA A 276 13.31 11.20 -12.68
CA ALA A 276 12.94 10.21 -11.65
C ALA A 276 11.67 9.41 -11.98
N GLU A 277 10.80 9.89 -12.86
CA GLU A 277 9.71 9.09 -13.41
C GLU A 277 10.21 8.15 -14.51
N PRO A 278 9.80 6.87 -14.48
CA PRO A 278 10.16 5.95 -15.56
C PRO A 278 9.68 6.51 -16.90
N THR A 279 10.59 6.81 -17.79
CA THR A 279 10.24 7.33 -19.13
C THR A 279 9.81 6.18 -20.02
N GLN A 280 8.56 6.20 -20.45
CA GLN A 280 8.06 5.19 -21.40
C GLN A 280 8.72 5.40 -22.76
N VAL A 281 9.19 4.31 -23.37
CA VAL A 281 9.71 4.27 -24.73
C VAL A 281 8.90 3.28 -25.56
N GLU A 282 8.95 3.43 -26.89
CA GLU A 282 8.08 2.63 -27.76
C GLU A 282 8.53 1.17 -27.88
N THR A 283 9.83 0.90 -27.78
CA THR A 283 10.38 -0.44 -28.02
C THR A 283 11.58 -0.76 -27.16
N VAL A 284 11.82 -2.05 -26.93
CA VAL A 284 13.05 -2.57 -26.29
C VAL A 284 14.31 -2.15 -27.09
N ALA A 285 14.23 -2.08 -28.42
CA ALA A 285 15.35 -1.66 -29.26
C ALA A 285 15.70 -0.17 -29.07
N GLU A 286 14.74 0.67 -28.72
CA GLU A 286 14.98 2.06 -28.34
C GLU A 286 15.62 2.12 -26.95
N ALA A 287 15.06 1.44 -25.95
CA ALA A 287 15.63 1.35 -24.62
C ALA A 287 17.08 0.85 -24.64
N GLN A 288 17.39 -0.17 -25.47
CA GLN A 288 18.75 -0.74 -25.61
C GLN A 288 19.82 0.28 -26.05
N ARG A 289 19.44 1.36 -26.69
CA ARG A 289 20.39 2.41 -27.10
C ARG A 289 20.73 3.39 -25.98
N LEU A 290 19.97 3.32 -24.90
CA LEU A 290 20.01 4.28 -23.79
C LEU A 290 20.61 3.67 -22.51
N VAL A 291 20.91 2.36 -22.53
CA VAL A 291 21.53 1.66 -21.41
C VAL A 291 22.78 0.91 -21.84
N ASP A 292 23.74 0.75 -20.93
CA ASP A 292 25.05 0.13 -21.20
C ASP A 292 25.08 -1.39 -20.98
N PHE A 293 23.94 -2.02 -20.66
CA PHE A 293 23.81 -3.47 -20.52
C PHE A 293 22.84 -4.04 -21.54
N ARG A 294 22.92 -5.36 -21.75
CA ARG A 294 22.01 -6.03 -22.68
C ARG A 294 20.66 -6.25 -22.01
N ILE A 295 19.61 -5.61 -22.55
CA ILE A 295 18.23 -5.86 -22.13
C ILE A 295 17.83 -7.28 -22.54
N ARG A 296 17.25 -8.01 -21.62
CA ARG A 296 16.66 -9.33 -21.85
C ARG A 296 15.14 -9.21 -21.84
N GLU A 297 14.48 -9.88 -22.76
CA GLU A 297 13.04 -10.06 -22.78
C GLU A 297 12.72 -11.47 -22.29
N LEU A 298 11.57 -11.66 -21.65
CA LEU A 298 11.11 -13.00 -21.27
C LEU A 298 10.75 -13.78 -22.53
N PRO A 299 11.42 -14.90 -22.84
CA PRO A 299 11.10 -15.70 -24.03
C PRO A 299 9.74 -16.40 -23.90
N ASP A 300 9.39 -16.80 -22.69
CA ASP A 300 8.12 -17.45 -22.33
C ASP A 300 7.54 -16.70 -21.10
N PRO A 301 6.85 -15.57 -21.31
CA PRO A 301 6.25 -14.82 -20.20
C PRO A 301 5.18 -15.66 -19.50
N PRO A 302 5.02 -15.54 -18.16
CA PRO A 302 3.99 -16.26 -17.41
C PRO A 302 2.61 -16.10 -18.04
N GLY A 303 1.90 -17.21 -18.33
CA GLY A 303 0.57 -17.20 -18.95
C GLY A 303 0.53 -16.61 -20.36
N ASP A 304 1.60 -16.75 -21.16
CA ASP A 304 1.71 -16.26 -22.55
C ASP A 304 1.39 -14.76 -22.72
N ARG A 305 1.71 -13.92 -21.70
CA ARG A 305 1.44 -12.47 -21.68
C ARG A 305 2.30 -11.74 -22.72
N GLU A 306 1.66 -10.85 -23.47
CA GLU A 306 2.38 -9.98 -24.39
C GLU A 306 3.10 -8.84 -23.66
N LEU A 307 4.22 -8.35 -24.20
CA LEU A 307 4.91 -7.15 -23.74
C LEU A 307 4.01 -5.93 -23.99
N THR A 308 3.64 -5.20 -22.93
CA THR A 308 2.71 -4.06 -22.98
C THR A 308 3.37 -2.73 -22.68
N GLY A 309 4.56 -2.70 -22.06
CA GLY A 309 5.26 -1.47 -21.77
C GLY A 309 6.76 -1.65 -21.63
N VAL A 310 7.52 -0.60 -22.00
CA VAL A 310 8.95 -0.50 -21.84
C VAL A 310 9.25 0.85 -21.21
N TYR A 311 9.93 0.85 -20.07
CA TYR A 311 10.21 2.06 -19.31
C TYR A 311 11.68 2.14 -18.95
N LEU A 312 12.25 3.33 -19.08
CA LEU A 312 13.60 3.64 -18.62
C LEU A 312 13.55 4.21 -17.21
N LYS A 313 14.40 3.71 -16.34
CA LYS A 313 14.56 4.19 -14.97
C LYS A 313 15.94 4.83 -14.83
N ASN A 314 15.99 6.16 -14.65
CA ASN A 314 17.22 6.94 -14.38
C ASN A 314 18.40 6.72 -15.35
N GLY A 315 18.18 6.15 -16.53
CA GLY A 315 19.23 5.91 -17.54
C GLY A 315 20.12 4.66 -17.31
N ASP A 316 19.96 3.97 -16.18
CA ASP A 316 20.73 2.77 -15.79
C ASP A 316 19.87 1.53 -15.53
N GLY A 317 18.55 1.68 -15.63
CA GLY A 317 17.59 0.61 -15.46
C GLY A 317 16.51 0.59 -16.54
N VAL A 318 15.93 -0.59 -16.75
CA VAL A 318 14.80 -0.84 -17.66
C VAL A 318 13.75 -1.68 -16.95
N VAL A 319 12.50 -1.29 -17.12
CA VAL A 319 11.33 -2.04 -16.65
C VAL A 319 10.50 -2.45 -17.86
N LEU A 320 10.26 -3.73 -17.99
CA LEU A 320 9.36 -4.33 -18.98
C LEU A 320 8.09 -4.78 -18.27
N THR A 321 6.93 -4.46 -18.82
CA THR A 321 5.64 -4.93 -18.32
C THR A 321 4.99 -5.87 -19.31
N TYR A 322 4.48 -6.99 -18.80
CA TYR A 322 3.79 -8.01 -19.59
C TYR A 322 2.35 -8.17 -19.08
N GLY A 323 1.38 -8.24 -19.99
CA GLY A 323 -0.04 -8.29 -19.65
C GLY A 323 -0.61 -6.95 -19.19
N SER A 324 -1.76 -6.96 -18.53
CA SER A 324 -2.46 -5.76 -18.07
C SER A 324 -3.31 -6.02 -16.83
N GLY A 325 -3.63 -4.95 -16.09
CA GLY A 325 -4.49 -4.99 -14.91
C GLY A 325 -3.98 -5.93 -13.83
N TRP A 326 -4.84 -6.80 -13.30
CA TRP A 326 -4.50 -7.75 -12.24
C TRP A 326 -3.40 -8.74 -12.61
N GLY A 327 -3.29 -9.08 -13.90
CA GLY A 327 -2.34 -10.04 -14.41
C GLY A 327 -1.01 -9.45 -14.85
N THR A 328 -0.71 -8.20 -14.55
CA THR A 328 0.56 -7.58 -14.94
C THR A 328 1.74 -8.29 -14.29
N VAL A 329 2.74 -8.63 -15.11
CA VAL A 329 4.06 -9.10 -14.68
C VAL A 329 5.09 -8.03 -15.01
N VAL A 330 5.90 -7.68 -14.02
CA VAL A 330 6.94 -6.65 -14.12
C VAL A 330 8.30 -7.33 -14.14
N PHE A 331 9.13 -6.98 -15.12
CA PHE A 331 10.51 -7.44 -15.23
C PHE A 331 11.46 -6.25 -15.27
N ALA A 332 12.10 -5.96 -14.14
CA ALA A 332 13.06 -4.87 -14.01
C ALA A 332 14.50 -5.39 -14.15
N GLN A 333 15.37 -4.58 -14.78
CA GLN A 333 16.76 -4.88 -15.05
C GLN A 333 17.59 -3.61 -14.85
N GLY A 334 18.78 -3.72 -14.23
CA GLY A 334 19.65 -2.57 -14.01
C GLY A 334 21.10 -2.98 -13.73
N GLN A 335 22.05 -2.06 -13.93
CA GLN A 335 23.45 -2.29 -13.59
C GLN A 335 23.61 -2.34 -12.05
N GLY A 336 24.34 -3.35 -11.54
CA GLY A 336 24.60 -3.54 -10.13
C GLY A 336 24.15 -4.92 -9.59
N ASP A 337 24.28 -5.11 -8.28
CA ASP A 337 24.01 -6.38 -7.62
C ASP A 337 22.51 -6.63 -7.30
N GLY A 338 21.60 -6.17 -8.16
CA GLY A 338 20.16 -6.33 -7.98
C GLY A 338 19.49 -5.09 -7.35
N ASP A 339 20.21 -4.27 -6.61
CA ASP A 339 19.69 -3.07 -5.95
C ASP A 339 19.18 -2.01 -6.94
N ALA A 340 19.84 -1.88 -8.11
CA ALA A 340 19.42 -0.94 -9.15
C ALA A 340 18.13 -1.36 -9.86
N ALA A 341 17.81 -2.65 -9.90
CA ALA A 341 16.58 -3.18 -10.49
C ALA A 341 15.39 -3.05 -9.52
N MET A 342 15.67 -3.03 -8.20
CA MET A 342 14.64 -2.83 -7.18
C MET A 342 14.17 -1.37 -7.16
N PRO A 343 12.93 -1.10 -6.72
CA PRO A 343 12.52 0.27 -6.39
C PRO A 343 13.57 0.89 -5.44
N PRO A 344 13.91 2.20 -5.56
CA PRO A 344 14.94 2.86 -4.73
C PRO A 344 14.72 2.70 -3.22
N GLU A 345 13.63 2.24 -2.86
CA GLU A 345 13.11 1.94 -1.54
C GLU A 345 13.47 0.54 -1.02
N ALA A 346 13.93 -0.38 -1.85
CA ALA A 346 14.36 -1.72 -1.47
C ALA A 346 15.90 -1.85 -1.41
N GLY A 347 16.62 -0.74 -1.64
CA GLY A 347 18.05 -0.68 -1.92
C GLY A 347 19.03 -1.02 -0.79
N ASP A 348 18.56 -1.47 0.37
CA ASP A 348 19.42 -2.07 1.41
C ASP A 348 18.90 -3.48 1.72
N ALA A 349 19.21 -4.45 0.87
CA ALA A 349 18.84 -5.85 1.04
C ALA A 349 19.26 -6.40 2.42
N GLU A 350 20.40 -5.94 2.95
CA GLU A 350 20.87 -6.27 4.30
C GLU A 350 19.98 -5.67 5.40
N ALA A 351 19.51 -4.44 5.19
CA ALA A 351 18.67 -3.72 6.17
C ALA A 351 17.20 -4.16 6.14
N ASN A 352 16.72 -4.71 5.02
CA ASN A 352 15.32 -5.06 4.80
C ASN A 352 14.99 -6.55 5.02
N GLY A 353 15.93 -7.35 5.54
CA GLY A 353 15.72 -8.77 5.81
C GLY A 353 15.56 -9.66 4.58
N LEU A 354 15.79 -9.12 3.37
CA LEU A 354 15.70 -9.87 2.12
C LEU A 354 16.70 -11.01 2.05
N GLN A 355 17.85 -10.92 2.73
CA GLN A 355 18.84 -12.00 2.81
C GLN A 355 18.34 -13.26 3.53
N GLN A 356 17.21 -13.20 4.21
CA GLN A 356 16.57 -14.34 4.88
C GLN A 356 15.50 -15.02 4.02
N LEU A 357 15.26 -14.50 2.80
CA LEU A 357 14.29 -15.11 1.90
C LEU A 357 14.79 -16.47 1.37
N PRO A 358 13.88 -17.40 1.08
CA PRO A 358 14.21 -18.62 0.39
C PRO A 358 14.96 -18.34 -0.92
N THR A 359 15.94 -19.19 -1.24
CA THR A 359 16.63 -19.14 -2.53
C THR A 359 16.20 -20.29 -3.42
N VAL A 360 16.11 -20.01 -4.72
CA VAL A 360 15.79 -21.00 -5.75
C VAL A 360 16.90 -21.04 -6.80
N ASP A 361 17.30 -22.24 -7.21
CA ASP A 361 18.28 -22.42 -8.29
C ASP A 361 17.60 -22.19 -9.64
N LEU A 362 17.99 -21.11 -10.30
CA LEU A 362 17.60 -20.83 -11.67
C LEU A 362 18.46 -21.64 -12.68
N GLY A 363 19.51 -22.37 -12.18
CA GLY A 363 20.52 -23.21 -12.86
C GLY A 363 21.66 -22.35 -13.40
N GLY A 364 22.68 -23.04 -14.02
CA GLY A 364 23.93 -22.38 -14.47
C GLY A 364 24.74 -21.70 -13.35
N GLY A 365 24.42 -21.97 -12.08
CA GLY A 365 25.05 -21.36 -10.91
C GLY A 365 24.42 -19.99 -10.53
N VAL A 366 23.24 -19.68 -11.05
CA VAL A 366 22.47 -18.49 -10.68
C VAL A 366 21.43 -18.89 -9.63
N GLU A 367 21.49 -18.27 -8.46
CA GLU A 367 20.48 -18.38 -7.41
C GLU A 367 19.64 -17.10 -7.37
N ALA A 368 18.32 -17.23 -7.17
CA ALA A 368 17.42 -16.11 -6.96
C ALA A 368 16.83 -16.16 -5.55
N GLN A 369 16.67 -15.02 -4.93
CA GLN A 369 15.82 -14.86 -3.76
C GLN A 369 14.35 -14.87 -4.19
N GLU A 370 13.52 -15.62 -3.47
CA GLU A 370 12.10 -15.76 -3.76
C GLU A 370 11.24 -15.20 -2.65
N ILE A 371 10.22 -14.44 -3.04
CA ILE A 371 9.09 -14.10 -2.20
C ILE A 371 7.82 -14.68 -2.79
N SER A 372 7.05 -15.39 -1.97
CA SER A 372 5.76 -15.95 -2.36
C SER A 372 4.70 -15.51 -1.35
N THR A 373 3.63 -14.90 -1.86
CA THR A 373 2.49 -14.41 -1.09
C THR A 373 1.20 -15.00 -1.65
N PRO A 374 0.08 -14.93 -0.92
CA PRO A 374 -1.20 -15.40 -1.44
C PRO A 374 -1.69 -14.68 -2.70
N ILE A 375 -1.22 -13.46 -2.98
CA ILE A 375 -1.69 -12.62 -4.09
C ILE A 375 -0.60 -12.27 -5.11
N GLY A 376 0.59 -12.84 -4.98
CA GLY A 376 1.68 -12.59 -5.92
C GLY A 376 2.99 -13.17 -5.48
N SER A 377 3.94 -13.20 -6.38
CA SER A 377 5.29 -13.68 -6.13
C SER A 377 6.32 -12.77 -6.78
N GLY A 378 7.58 -12.90 -6.35
CA GLY A 378 8.71 -12.18 -6.88
C GLY A 378 10.00 -12.97 -6.80
N LEU A 379 10.88 -12.74 -7.75
CA LEU A 379 12.25 -13.26 -7.80
C LEU A 379 13.22 -12.09 -7.95
N SER A 380 14.34 -12.15 -7.24
CA SER A 380 15.45 -11.20 -7.38
C SER A 380 16.76 -11.96 -7.50
N TRP A 381 17.57 -11.65 -8.51
CA TRP A 381 18.87 -12.26 -8.73
C TRP A 381 19.82 -11.34 -9.48
N SER A 382 21.10 -11.67 -9.49
CA SER A 382 22.12 -10.99 -10.28
C SER A 382 22.81 -11.97 -11.22
N ALA A 383 23.10 -11.54 -12.43
CA ALA A 383 23.90 -12.31 -13.39
C ALA A 383 24.66 -11.35 -14.33
N ASP A 384 25.93 -11.65 -14.58
CA ASP A 384 26.79 -10.87 -15.50
C ASP A 384 26.90 -9.37 -15.16
N GLY A 385 26.79 -9.00 -13.87
CA GLY A 385 26.84 -7.61 -13.38
C GLY A 385 25.54 -6.82 -13.63
N VAL A 386 24.45 -7.51 -13.94
CA VAL A 386 23.10 -6.96 -14.06
C VAL A 386 22.22 -7.55 -12.97
N GLY A 387 21.51 -6.71 -12.25
CA GLY A 387 20.47 -7.09 -11.33
C GLY A 387 19.12 -7.25 -12.04
N TYR A 388 18.35 -8.23 -11.61
CA TYR A 388 17.04 -8.57 -12.17
C TYR A 388 16.00 -8.71 -11.06
N VAL A 389 14.81 -8.18 -11.29
CA VAL A 389 13.63 -8.42 -10.48
C VAL A 389 12.47 -8.80 -11.38
N LEU A 390 11.83 -9.92 -11.08
CA LEU A 390 10.65 -10.42 -11.80
C LEU A 390 9.53 -10.60 -10.78
N ALA A 391 8.41 -9.90 -10.95
CA ALA A 391 7.30 -9.93 -9.99
C ALA A 391 5.95 -9.87 -10.70
N GLY A 392 4.93 -10.46 -10.08
CA GLY A 392 3.57 -10.42 -10.59
C GLY A 392 2.58 -11.16 -9.70
N SER A 393 1.29 -11.00 -10.00
CA SER A 393 0.23 -11.74 -9.31
C SER A 393 0.05 -13.12 -9.95
N VAL A 394 1.13 -13.92 -9.89
CA VAL A 394 1.20 -15.28 -10.45
C VAL A 394 1.95 -16.21 -9.48
N PRO A 395 1.78 -17.54 -9.57
CA PRO A 395 2.55 -18.49 -8.78
C PRO A 395 4.06 -18.32 -8.98
N ALA A 396 4.86 -18.49 -7.92
CA ALA A 396 6.33 -18.41 -7.99
C ALA A 396 6.91 -19.35 -9.04
N SER A 397 6.36 -20.56 -9.19
CA SER A 397 6.80 -21.53 -10.19
C SER A 397 6.71 -21.04 -11.65
N GLU A 398 5.78 -20.15 -11.97
CA GLU A 398 5.68 -19.54 -13.30
C GLU A 398 6.80 -18.51 -13.51
N LEU A 399 7.09 -17.69 -12.47
CA LEU A 399 8.21 -16.75 -12.52
C LEU A 399 9.55 -17.48 -12.62
N GLU A 400 9.74 -18.59 -11.88
CA GLU A 400 10.93 -19.43 -11.97
C GLU A 400 11.12 -20.00 -13.38
N GLN A 401 10.05 -20.51 -14.00
CA GLN A 401 10.10 -21.01 -15.36
C GLN A 401 10.51 -19.93 -16.35
N ALA A 402 9.89 -18.75 -16.26
CA ALA A 402 10.22 -17.62 -17.12
C ALA A 402 11.67 -17.14 -16.92
N ALA A 403 12.14 -17.05 -15.67
CA ALA A 403 13.51 -16.67 -15.34
C ALA A 403 14.54 -17.69 -15.87
N ARG A 404 14.27 -19.01 -15.77
CA ARG A 404 15.12 -20.06 -16.35
C ARG A 404 15.19 -19.99 -17.86
N GLY A 405 14.16 -19.47 -18.53
CA GLY A 405 14.13 -19.26 -19.98
C GLY A 405 15.05 -18.16 -20.50
N LEU A 406 15.51 -17.25 -19.63
CA LEU A 406 16.36 -16.09 -19.99
C LEU A 406 17.81 -16.46 -20.39
N ARG A 407 18.18 -17.72 -20.50
CA ARG A 407 19.55 -18.20 -20.76
C ARG A 407 19.94 -18.24 -22.22
#